data_b4d818004bb4a29ae6f9266fffb22677
#
_entry.id   b4d818004bb4a29ae6f9266fffb22677
#
_cell.length_a   1.000
_cell.length_b   1.000
_cell.length_c   1.000
_cell.angle_alpha   90.00
_cell.angle_beta   90.00
_cell.angle_gamma   90.00
#
_symmetry.space_group_name_H-M   'P 1'
#
loop_
_entity.id
_entity.type
_entity.pdbx_description
1 polymer ?
#
loop_
_entity_poly.entity_id
_entity_poly.type
_entity_poly.pdbx_seq_one_letter_code
_entity_poly.pdbx_strand_id
1 'polypeptide(L)'
;NKIWASFAKETAHQIATPLSSLLGWLTILKDNKVENNITLEIEKDLEKLKKITKRFSEIGNKVILKKENINEVLELIINYLKKRNSSLIKFEFYPINVNVNCLINKTLFDWVIENLVKNSIDSMKGKGIIKITVSKSKEKVNICIKDNGKGINDVLKKKIFNSGFSTKDKGWGLGLSLSKRIITEHHNGKIYLKSSELNIGTEIVISIPEV
;
A
#
# COMPACT_ATOMS: atom_id res chain seq x y z
N ASN A 1 -15.38 -11.82 13.52
CA ASN A 1 -14.70 -11.36 14.78
C ASN A 1 -13.17 -11.42 14.73
N LYS A 2 -12.53 -12.46 14.12
CA LYS A 2 -11.04 -12.54 14.03
C LYS A 2 -10.44 -11.44 13.15
N ILE A 3 -11.12 -11.02 12.09
CA ILE A 3 -10.64 -9.97 11.17
C ILE A 3 -10.56 -8.63 11.87
N TRP A 4 -11.56 -8.29 12.70
CA TRP A 4 -11.56 -7.05 13.48
C TRP A 4 -10.48 -7.03 14.57
N ALA A 5 -10.22 -8.16 15.23
CA ALA A 5 -9.15 -8.26 16.21
C ALA A 5 -7.77 -8.09 15.55
N SER A 6 -7.56 -8.71 14.38
CA SER A 6 -6.34 -8.54 13.61
C SER A 6 -6.17 -7.11 13.09
N PHE A 7 -7.26 -6.49 12.65
CA PHE A 7 -7.29 -5.12 12.19
C PHE A 7 -6.96 -4.14 13.33
N ALA A 8 -7.60 -4.29 14.49
CA ALA A 8 -7.31 -3.48 15.68
C ALA A 8 -5.84 -3.63 16.15
N LYS A 9 -5.29 -4.84 16.05
CA LYS A 9 -3.89 -5.12 16.41
C LYS A 9 -2.91 -4.45 15.43
N GLU A 10 -3.15 -4.51 14.12
CA GLU A 10 -2.33 -3.81 13.13
C GLU A 10 -2.38 -2.30 13.34
N THR A 11 -3.57 -1.75 13.61
CA THR A 11 -3.74 -0.34 13.92
C THR A 11 -2.96 0.06 15.15
N ALA A 12 -3.13 -0.68 16.24
CA ALA A 12 -2.42 -0.39 17.47
C ALA A 12 -0.90 -0.41 17.25
N HIS A 13 -0.39 -1.35 16.45
CA HIS A 13 1.03 -1.42 16.14
C HIS A 13 1.49 -0.25 15.24
N GLN A 14 0.71 0.09 14.20
CA GLN A 14 1.04 1.22 13.31
C GLN A 14 0.94 2.58 14.02
N ILE A 15 0.13 2.71 15.05
CA ILE A 15 0.05 3.91 15.90
C ILE A 15 1.16 3.90 16.96
N ALA A 16 1.45 2.76 17.55
CA ALA A 16 2.46 2.66 18.62
C ALA A 16 3.86 3.06 18.15
N THR A 17 4.23 2.73 16.91
CA THR A 17 5.56 3.04 16.39
C THR A 17 5.84 4.55 16.30
N PRO A 18 5.02 5.39 15.61
CA PRO A 18 5.24 6.84 15.59
C PRO A 18 5.00 7.49 16.95
N LEU A 19 4.11 6.93 17.79
CA LEU A 19 3.92 7.43 19.15
C LEU A 19 5.18 7.21 20.01
N SER A 20 5.81 6.06 19.92
CA SER A 20 7.08 5.78 20.64
C SER A 20 8.19 6.71 20.16
N SER A 21 8.27 6.98 18.85
CA SER A 21 9.23 7.95 18.28
C SER A 21 8.98 9.36 18.82
N LEU A 22 7.72 9.81 18.82
CA LEU A 22 7.34 11.12 19.39
C LEU A 22 7.69 11.25 20.88
N LEU A 23 7.46 10.21 21.66
CA LEU A 23 7.85 10.19 23.07
C LEU A 23 9.36 10.27 23.27
N GLY A 24 10.12 9.60 22.40
CA GLY A 24 11.59 9.71 22.38
C GLY A 24 12.07 11.12 22.08
N TRP A 25 11.49 11.76 21.04
CA TRP A 25 11.80 13.15 20.70
C TRP A 25 11.43 14.13 21.81
N LEU A 26 10.28 13.94 22.47
CA LEU A 26 9.88 14.76 23.61
C LEU A 26 10.86 14.62 24.80
N THR A 27 11.42 13.45 25.02
CA THR A 27 12.44 13.23 26.04
C THR A 27 13.71 14.03 25.71
N ILE A 28 14.17 13.98 24.45
CA ILE A 28 15.32 14.74 23.97
C ILE A 28 15.09 16.25 24.07
N LEU A 29 13.87 16.73 23.74
CA LEU A 29 13.49 18.14 23.89
C LEU A 29 13.51 18.61 25.33
N LYS A 30 13.18 17.75 26.29
CA LYS A 30 13.23 18.07 27.73
C LYS A 30 14.66 18.15 28.26
N ASP A 31 15.56 17.36 27.69
CA ASP A 31 16.94 17.26 28.16
C ASP A 31 17.87 18.33 27.53
N ASN A 32 17.48 18.96 26.40
CA ASN A 32 18.38 19.86 25.69
C ASN A 32 17.72 20.98 24.87
N LYS A 33 18.50 22.00 24.60
CA LYS A 33 18.20 23.17 23.78
C LYS A 33 17.80 22.77 22.37
N VAL A 34 16.57 23.12 21.99
CA VAL A 34 15.86 22.77 20.76
C VAL A 34 16.65 23.10 19.50
N GLU A 35 17.02 22.08 18.71
CA GLU A 35 17.41 22.24 17.32
C GLU A 35 16.23 22.01 16.38
N ASN A 36 16.18 22.75 15.27
CA ASN A 36 15.10 22.67 14.25
C ASN A 36 14.88 21.25 13.68
N ASN A 37 15.88 20.38 13.72
CA ASN A 37 15.79 19.01 13.21
C ASN A 37 14.81 18.13 14.02
N ILE A 38 14.67 18.37 15.33
CA ILE A 38 13.81 17.58 16.22
C ILE A 38 12.34 17.86 15.94
N THR A 39 11.98 19.13 15.76
CA THR A 39 10.62 19.52 15.39
C THR A 39 10.19 18.92 14.04
N LEU A 40 11.09 18.87 13.07
CA LEU A 40 10.86 18.25 11.76
C LEU A 40 10.59 16.75 11.87
N GLU A 41 11.30 16.00 12.72
CA GLU A 41 11.04 14.57 12.92
C GLU A 41 9.72 14.33 13.65
N ILE A 42 9.37 15.15 14.64
CA ILE A 42 8.06 15.11 15.30
C ILE A 42 6.94 15.37 14.29
N GLU A 43 7.08 16.37 13.42
CA GLU A 43 6.09 16.67 12.37
C GLU A 43 5.90 15.49 11.42
N LYS A 44 6.98 14.84 10.98
CA LYS A 44 6.92 13.64 10.12
C LYS A 44 6.14 12.50 10.79
N ASP A 45 6.35 12.29 12.08
CA ASP A 45 5.67 11.22 12.82
C ASP A 45 4.19 11.56 13.08
N LEU A 46 3.87 12.82 13.36
CA LEU A 46 2.49 13.30 13.43
C LEU A 46 1.75 13.13 12.10
N GLU A 47 2.39 13.42 10.97
CA GLU A 47 1.79 13.18 9.65
C GLU A 47 1.55 11.69 9.37
N LYS A 48 2.45 10.80 9.81
CA LYS A 48 2.22 9.34 9.75
C LYS A 48 0.98 8.94 10.56
N LEU A 49 0.86 9.42 11.80
CA LEU A 49 -0.30 9.16 12.66
C LEU A 49 -1.59 9.65 12.04
N LYS A 50 -1.58 10.87 11.51
CA LYS A 50 -2.73 11.50 10.83
C LYS A 50 -3.18 10.68 9.62
N LYS A 51 -2.22 10.18 8.82
CA LYS A 51 -2.49 9.29 7.68
C LYS A 51 -3.13 7.98 8.11
N ILE A 52 -2.62 7.37 9.18
CA ILE A 52 -3.17 6.13 9.75
C ILE A 52 -4.60 6.36 10.24
N THR A 53 -4.84 7.40 11.05
CA THR A 53 -6.16 7.75 11.59
C THR A 53 -7.17 7.99 10.48
N LYS A 54 -6.77 8.71 9.41
CA LYS A 54 -7.61 8.96 8.24
C LYS A 54 -8.03 7.66 7.55
N ARG A 55 -7.10 6.73 7.32
CA ARG A 55 -7.39 5.41 6.72
C ARG A 55 -8.39 4.60 7.52
N PHE A 56 -8.28 4.66 8.85
CA PHE A 56 -9.22 3.99 9.74
C PHE A 56 -10.60 4.61 9.70
N SER A 57 -10.67 5.93 9.75
CA SER A 57 -11.92 6.67 9.63
C SER A 57 -12.65 6.34 8.33
N GLU A 58 -11.93 6.25 7.21
CA GLU A 58 -12.52 5.91 5.91
C GLU A 58 -13.13 4.48 5.89
N ILE A 59 -12.49 3.50 6.54
CA ILE A 59 -13.04 2.14 6.60
C ILE A 59 -14.18 2.02 7.61
N GLY A 60 -14.11 2.77 8.71
CA GLY A 60 -15.14 2.75 9.77
C GLY A 60 -16.43 3.49 9.40
N ASN A 61 -16.38 4.34 8.38
CA ASN A 61 -17.49 5.15 7.90
C ASN A 61 -18.02 4.67 6.54
N LYS A 62 -19.10 5.29 6.06
CA LYS A 62 -19.58 5.08 4.68
C LYS A 62 -18.50 5.60 3.71
N VAL A 63 -17.89 4.68 2.97
CA VAL A 63 -16.85 5.03 1.99
C VAL A 63 -17.47 5.84 0.84
N ILE A 64 -16.94 7.04 0.62
CA ILE A 64 -17.37 7.91 -0.47
C ILE A 64 -16.42 7.68 -1.65
N LEU A 65 -16.98 7.27 -2.78
CA LEU A 65 -16.27 7.12 -4.04
C LEU A 65 -16.43 8.38 -4.89
N LYS A 66 -15.36 8.75 -5.59
CA LYS A 66 -15.37 9.84 -6.56
C LYS A 66 -14.87 9.35 -7.91
N LYS A 67 -15.38 9.95 -8.98
CA LYS A 67 -14.88 9.71 -10.33
C LYS A 67 -13.49 10.31 -10.48
N GLU A 68 -12.50 9.47 -10.75
CA GLU A 68 -11.09 9.86 -10.81
C GLU A 68 -10.41 9.23 -12.02
N ASN A 69 -9.50 9.96 -12.66
CA ASN A 69 -8.65 9.45 -13.73
C ASN A 69 -7.57 8.54 -13.11
N ILE A 70 -7.54 7.28 -13.50
CA ILE A 70 -6.64 6.28 -12.91
C ILE A 70 -5.17 6.56 -13.24
N ASN A 71 -4.86 7.04 -14.45
CA ASN A 71 -3.48 7.37 -14.81
C ASN A 71 -2.93 8.48 -13.89
N GLU A 72 -3.69 9.55 -13.71
CA GLU A 72 -3.29 10.69 -12.86
C GLU A 72 -3.12 10.29 -11.40
N VAL A 73 -4.06 9.49 -10.87
CA VAL A 73 -3.98 8.99 -9.49
C VAL A 73 -2.74 8.13 -9.30
N LEU A 74 -2.47 7.19 -10.20
CA LEU A 74 -1.30 6.32 -10.13
C LEU A 74 0.01 7.11 -10.27
N GLU A 75 0.07 8.09 -11.17
CA GLU A 75 1.25 8.93 -11.33
C GLU A 75 1.60 9.69 -10.05
N LEU A 76 0.60 10.29 -9.39
CA LEU A 76 0.79 10.97 -8.09
C LEU A 76 1.32 10.01 -7.03
N ILE A 77 0.74 8.81 -6.91
CA ILE A 77 1.17 7.79 -5.94
C ILE A 77 2.60 7.34 -6.24
N ILE A 78 2.91 7.04 -7.50
CA ILE A 78 4.23 6.56 -7.92
C ILE A 78 5.30 7.63 -7.66
N ASN A 79 5.02 8.89 -7.99
CA ASN A 79 5.94 10.00 -7.73
C ASN A 79 6.20 10.20 -6.24
N TYR A 80 5.16 10.04 -5.39
CA TYR A 80 5.32 10.04 -3.95
C TYR A 80 6.18 8.87 -3.46
N LEU A 81 5.95 7.66 -3.97
CA LEU A 81 6.69 6.46 -3.58
C LEU A 81 8.17 6.52 -4.03
N LYS A 82 8.44 7.05 -5.23
CA LYS A 82 9.82 7.28 -5.71
C LYS A 82 10.63 8.14 -4.76
N LYS A 83 10.03 9.22 -4.25
CA LYS A 83 10.72 10.16 -3.32
C LYS A 83 11.03 9.55 -1.95
N ARG A 84 10.31 8.53 -1.54
CA ARG A 84 10.41 7.93 -0.19
C ARG A 84 11.19 6.63 -0.13
N ASN A 85 11.49 6.05 -1.27
CA ASN A 85 12.22 4.79 -1.35
C ASN A 85 13.63 5.00 -1.91
N SER A 86 14.49 4.02 -1.67
CA SER A 86 15.86 4.02 -2.18
C SER A 86 15.91 4.16 -3.70
N SER A 87 16.89 4.88 -4.22
CA SER A 87 17.20 4.97 -5.66
C SER A 87 17.54 3.60 -6.29
N LEU A 88 17.79 2.59 -5.47
CA LEU A 88 18.01 1.21 -5.92
C LEU A 88 16.72 0.53 -6.38
N ILE A 89 15.56 1.11 -6.08
CA ILE A 89 14.26 0.68 -6.59
C ILE A 89 13.89 1.50 -7.81
N LYS A 90 13.87 0.86 -8.98
CA LYS A 90 13.42 1.50 -10.22
C LYS A 90 11.91 1.31 -10.40
N PHE A 91 11.20 2.40 -10.62
CA PHE A 91 9.77 2.40 -10.95
C PHE A 91 9.58 2.66 -12.44
N GLU A 92 8.96 1.72 -13.12
CA GLU A 92 8.53 1.83 -14.52
C GLU A 92 7.02 1.95 -14.57
N PHE A 93 6.49 3.05 -15.10
CA PHE A 93 5.07 3.30 -15.21
C PHE A 93 4.65 3.37 -16.68
N TYR A 94 3.66 2.56 -17.03
CA TYR A 94 3.08 2.46 -18.37
C TYR A 94 1.58 2.78 -18.28
N PRO A 95 1.20 4.05 -18.38
CA PRO A 95 -0.20 4.45 -18.42
C PRO A 95 -0.85 3.95 -19.72
N ILE A 96 -2.17 3.84 -19.73
CA ILE A 96 -2.93 3.61 -20.97
C ILE A 96 -3.11 4.95 -21.69
N ASN A 97 -3.03 4.94 -23.04
CA ASN A 97 -3.11 6.15 -23.87
C ASN A 97 -4.56 6.66 -24.10
N VAL A 98 -5.48 6.31 -23.21
CA VAL A 98 -6.86 6.80 -23.23
C VAL A 98 -7.25 7.27 -21.83
N ASN A 99 -8.20 8.20 -21.77
CA ASN A 99 -8.73 8.65 -20.49
C ASN A 99 -9.60 7.55 -19.88
N VAL A 100 -9.21 7.03 -18.72
CA VAL A 100 -9.95 5.99 -18.00
C VAL A 100 -10.30 6.48 -16.62
N ASN A 101 -11.58 6.50 -16.33
CA ASN A 101 -12.12 6.96 -15.06
C ASN A 101 -12.72 5.80 -14.28
N CYS A 102 -12.51 5.80 -12.98
CA CYS A 102 -13.11 4.84 -12.07
C CYS A 102 -13.68 5.55 -10.84
N LEU A 103 -14.68 4.93 -10.22
CA LEU A 103 -15.16 5.38 -8.91
C LEU A 103 -14.24 4.84 -7.83
N ILE A 104 -13.45 5.72 -7.22
CA ILE A 104 -12.52 5.33 -6.16
C ILE A 104 -12.56 6.28 -4.95
N ASN A 105 -12.22 5.75 -3.78
CA ASN A 105 -11.81 6.53 -2.63
C ASN A 105 -10.27 6.63 -2.66
N LYS A 106 -9.73 7.81 -2.94
CA LYS A 106 -8.27 8.03 -3.07
C LYS A 106 -7.48 7.50 -1.87
N THR A 107 -7.93 7.80 -0.65
CA THR A 107 -7.22 7.42 0.58
C THR A 107 -7.05 5.91 0.71
N LEU A 108 -8.12 5.15 0.44
CA LEU A 108 -8.11 3.70 0.50
C LEU A 108 -7.37 3.08 -0.70
N PHE A 109 -7.54 3.68 -1.88
CA PHE A 109 -6.86 3.23 -3.09
C PHE A 109 -5.34 3.43 -2.99
N ASP A 110 -4.89 4.60 -2.52
CA ASP A 110 -3.48 4.88 -2.22
C ASP A 110 -2.90 3.84 -1.26
N TRP A 111 -3.67 3.47 -0.23
CA TRP A 111 -3.22 2.46 0.73
C TRP A 111 -3.02 1.10 0.08
N VAL A 112 -3.91 0.69 -0.80
CA VAL A 112 -3.76 -0.57 -1.57
C VAL A 112 -2.47 -0.53 -2.40
N ILE A 113 -2.26 0.51 -3.19
CA ILE A 113 -1.06 0.62 -4.04
C ILE A 113 0.22 0.67 -3.20
N GLU A 114 0.26 1.48 -2.13
CA GLU A 114 1.40 1.53 -1.21
C GLU A 114 1.73 0.15 -0.61
N ASN A 115 0.71 -0.61 -0.23
CA ASN A 115 0.90 -1.93 0.35
C ASN A 115 1.44 -2.94 -0.66
N LEU A 116 0.94 -2.94 -1.90
CA LEU A 116 1.46 -3.80 -2.97
C LEU A 116 2.92 -3.45 -3.29
N VAL A 117 3.21 -2.15 -3.46
CA VAL A 117 4.59 -1.67 -3.72
C VAL A 117 5.52 -2.03 -2.55
N LYS A 118 5.10 -1.86 -1.29
CA LYS A 118 5.90 -2.27 -0.13
C LYS A 118 6.19 -3.76 -0.13
N ASN A 119 5.21 -4.59 -0.48
CA ASN A 119 5.43 -6.03 -0.60
C ASN A 119 6.44 -6.37 -1.70
N SER A 120 6.38 -5.68 -2.83
CA SER A 120 7.35 -5.81 -3.92
C SER A 120 8.77 -5.41 -3.47
N ILE A 121 8.93 -4.27 -2.80
CA ILE A 121 10.22 -3.80 -2.27
C ILE A 121 10.81 -4.82 -1.29
N ASP A 122 9.98 -5.33 -0.37
CA ASP A 122 10.41 -6.33 0.62
C ASP A 122 10.83 -7.64 -0.06
N SER A 123 10.12 -8.05 -1.12
CA SER A 123 10.47 -9.25 -1.90
C SER A 123 11.80 -9.14 -2.63
N MET A 124 12.18 -7.91 -2.99
CA MET A 124 13.43 -7.56 -3.69
C MET A 124 14.57 -7.16 -2.73
N LYS A 125 14.35 -7.20 -1.42
CA LYS A 125 15.32 -6.76 -0.40
C LYS A 125 15.83 -5.32 -0.63
N GLY A 126 14.95 -4.44 -1.11
CA GLY A 126 15.25 -3.02 -1.31
C GLY A 126 16.00 -2.65 -2.60
N LYS A 127 16.21 -3.60 -3.52
CA LYS A 127 16.86 -3.33 -4.82
C LYS A 127 16.17 -4.12 -5.94
N GLY A 128 15.67 -3.43 -6.96
CA GLY A 128 15.01 -4.09 -8.09
C GLY A 128 14.14 -3.16 -8.92
N ILE A 129 13.22 -3.75 -9.67
CA ILE A 129 12.33 -3.05 -10.61
C ILE A 129 10.89 -3.35 -10.25
N ILE A 130 10.08 -2.31 -10.12
CA ILE A 130 8.63 -2.39 -10.00
C ILE A 130 8.04 -1.79 -11.28
N LYS A 131 7.36 -2.64 -12.05
CA LYS A 131 6.65 -2.24 -13.26
C LYS A 131 5.16 -2.13 -12.96
N ILE A 132 4.57 -0.96 -13.26
CA ILE A 132 3.16 -0.68 -13.10
C ILE A 132 2.58 -0.39 -14.48
N THR A 133 1.58 -1.19 -14.89
CA THR A 133 0.95 -1.08 -16.21
C THR A 133 -0.54 -0.92 -16.06
N VAL A 134 -1.13 0.02 -16.77
CA VAL A 134 -2.58 0.22 -16.85
C VAL A 134 -3.07 -0.31 -18.20
N SER A 135 -4.12 -1.11 -18.17
CA SER A 135 -4.78 -1.62 -19.37
C SER A 135 -6.30 -1.63 -19.17
N LYS A 136 -7.03 -1.64 -20.28
CA LYS A 136 -8.49 -1.74 -20.29
C LYS A 136 -8.91 -3.05 -20.91
N SER A 137 -9.89 -3.71 -20.34
CA SER A 137 -10.52 -4.91 -20.89
C SER A 137 -12.02 -4.84 -20.63
N LYS A 138 -12.80 -4.72 -21.72
CA LYS A 138 -14.25 -4.46 -21.66
C LYS A 138 -14.51 -3.18 -20.82
N GLU A 139 -15.33 -3.30 -19.78
CA GLU A 139 -15.73 -2.21 -18.88
C GLU A 139 -14.87 -2.15 -17.61
N LYS A 140 -13.64 -2.66 -17.67
CA LYS A 140 -12.74 -2.72 -16.50
C LYS A 140 -11.37 -2.15 -16.83
N VAL A 141 -10.86 -1.42 -15.88
CA VAL A 141 -9.47 -0.96 -15.84
C VAL A 141 -8.66 -1.94 -15.00
N ASN A 142 -7.59 -2.46 -15.58
CA ASN A 142 -6.67 -3.39 -14.92
C ASN A 142 -5.36 -2.67 -14.63
N ILE A 143 -4.95 -2.71 -13.37
CA ILE A 143 -3.69 -2.15 -12.89
C ILE A 143 -2.83 -3.32 -12.47
N CYS A 144 -1.77 -3.56 -13.23
CA CYS A 144 -0.83 -4.64 -12.99
C CYS A 144 0.42 -4.10 -12.30
N ILE A 145 0.78 -4.67 -11.15
CA ILE A 145 2.00 -4.36 -10.42
C ILE A 145 2.87 -5.61 -10.44
N LYS A 146 4.02 -5.50 -11.10
CA LYS A 146 4.99 -6.58 -11.28
C LYS A 146 6.32 -6.19 -10.66
N ASP A 147 6.90 -7.10 -9.87
CA ASP A 147 8.26 -6.98 -9.32
C ASP A 147 9.16 -8.11 -9.85
N ASN A 148 10.46 -7.93 -9.72
CA ASN A 148 11.48 -8.93 -10.01
C ASN A 148 12.11 -9.50 -8.71
N GLY A 149 11.29 -9.66 -7.67
CA GLY A 149 11.72 -10.17 -6.38
C GLY A 149 11.81 -11.69 -6.31
N LYS A 150 11.84 -12.21 -5.07
CA LYS A 150 12.02 -13.65 -4.80
C LYS A 150 10.87 -14.55 -5.28
N GLY A 151 9.74 -13.96 -5.67
CA GLY A 151 8.54 -14.73 -6.03
C GLY A 151 7.87 -15.42 -4.85
N ILE A 152 6.85 -16.22 -5.14
CA ILE A 152 6.00 -16.91 -4.17
C ILE A 152 5.93 -18.39 -4.53
N ASN A 153 6.20 -19.25 -3.57
CA ASN A 153 6.06 -20.70 -3.73
C ASN A 153 4.60 -21.08 -4.01
N ASP A 154 4.36 -22.07 -4.86
CA ASP A 154 3.03 -22.53 -5.30
C ASP A 154 2.09 -22.87 -4.14
N VAL A 155 2.60 -23.52 -3.10
CA VAL A 155 1.83 -23.85 -1.89
C VAL A 155 1.27 -22.60 -1.20
N LEU A 156 1.98 -21.48 -1.28
CA LEU A 156 1.62 -20.23 -0.64
C LEU A 156 0.71 -19.34 -1.49
N LYS A 157 0.73 -19.50 -2.82
CA LYS A 157 -0.05 -18.66 -3.75
C LYS A 157 -1.52 -18.55 -3.39
N LYS A 158 -2.14 -19.65 -2.94
CA LYS A 158 -3.54 -19.68 -2.54
C LYS A 158 -3.83 -19.00 -1.20
N LYS A 159 -2.79 -18.77 -0.38
CA LYS A 159 -2.90 -18.25 1.00
C LYS A 159 -2.55 -16.77 1.13
N ILE A 160 -1.90 -16.15 0.14
CA ILE A 160 -1.37 -14.78 0.26
C ILE A 160 -2.41 -13.70 0.57
N PHE A 161 -3.67 -13.94 0.21
CA PHE A 161 -4.79 -13.03 0.52
C PHE A 161 -5.56 -13.41 1.79
N ASN A 162 -5.14 -14.44 2.51
CA ASN A 162 -5.77 -14.83 3.77
C ASN A 162 -5.29 -13.91 4.90
N SER A 163 -6.20 -13.50 5.78
CA SER A 163 -5.87 -12.69 6.94
C SER A 163 -4.91 -13.43 7.87
N GLY A 164 -3.87 -12.74 8.34
CA GLY A 164 -2.86 -13.28 9.24
C GLY A 164 -1.78 -14.11 8.55
N PHE A 165 -1.84 -14.26 7.22
CA PHE A 165 -0.79 -14.96 6.48
C PHE A 165 0.39 -14.04 6.18
N SER A 166 1.56 -14.38 6.68
CA SER A 166 2.82 -13.66 6.42
C SER A 166 3.99 -14.63 6.37
N THR A 167 4.91 -14.38 5.48
CA THR A 167 6.24 -15.05 5.44
C THR A 167 7.34 -14.19 6.04
N LYS A 168 6.98 -13.06 6.70
CA LYS A 168 7.90 -12.11 7.33
C LYS A 168 7.84 -12.26 8.85
N ASP A 169 8.97 -12.26 9.51
CA ASP A 169 9.08 -12.42 10.98
C ASP A 169 8.30 -11.33 11.75
N LYS A 170 8.28 -10.11 11.22
CA LYS A 170 7.56 -8.95 11.78
C LYS A 170 6.30 -8.57 11.01
N GLY A 171 5.80 -9.45 10.15
CA GLY A 171 4.63 -9.19 9.31
C GLY A 171 3.33 -9.73 9.89
N TRP A 172 2.33 -8.87 10.14
CA TRP A 172 1.02 -9.27 10.66
C TRP A 172 0.14 -10.03 9.67
N GLY A 173 0.57 -10.14 8.39
CA GLY A 173 -0.19 -10.84 7.36
C GLY A 173 -1.52 -10.18 6.98
N LEU A 174 -1.67 -8.89 7.24
CA LEU A 174 -2.93 -8.16 7.01
C LEU A 174 -2.93 -7.33 5.72
N GLY A 175 -1.77 -7.01 5.18
CA GLY A 175 -1.66 -6.09 4.06
C GLY A 175 -2.45 -6.54 2.83
N LEU A 176 -2.20 -7.72 2.30
CA LEU A 176 -2.89 -8.23 1.10
C LEU A 176 -4.36 -8.55 1.37
N SER A 177 -4.71 -9.09 2.53
CA SER A 177 -6.10 -9.36 2.90
C SER A 177 -6.92 -8.07 3.02
N LEU A 178 -6.34 -7.02 3.60
CA LEU A 178 -6.96 -5.70 3.66
C LEU A 178 -7.07 -5.05 2.28
N SER A 179 -6.02 -5.14 1.45
CA SER A 179 -6.07 -4.67 0.06
C SER A 179 -7.19 -5.36 -0.72
N LYS A 180 -7.34 -6.67 -0.55
CA LYS A 180 -8.43 -7.43 -1.16
C LYS A 180 -9.78 -6.90 -0.70
N ARG A 181 -9.96 -6.70 0.60
CA ARG A 181 -11.21 -6.18 1.16
C ARG A 181 -11.55 -4.79 0.63
N ILE A 182 -10.58 -3.86 0.63
CA ILE A 182 -10.77 -2.50 0.10
C ILE A 182 -11.21 -2.55 -1.36
N ILE A 183 -10.56 -3.35 -2.20
CA ILE A 183 -10.92 -3.43 -3.61
C ILE A 183 -12.26 -4.12 -3.83
N THR A 184 -12.55 -5.21 -3.11
CA THR A 184 -13.78 -5.97 -3.35
C THR A 184 -15.02 -5.35 -2.70
N GLU A 185 -14.92 -4.86 -1.46
CA GLU A 185 -16.07 -4.36 -0.71
C GLU A 185 -16.37 -2.88 -0.98
N HIS A 186 -15.33 -2.07 -1.27
CA HIS A 186 -15.50 -0.62 -1.42
C HIS A 186 -15.35 -0.12 -2.86
N HIS A 187 -14.63 -0.83 -3.74
CA HIS A 187 -14.42 -0.40 -5.13
C HIS A 187 -15.08 -1.30 -6.17
N ASN A 188 -15.90 -2.27 -5.75
CA ASN A 188 -16.57 -3.24 -6.62
C ASN A 188 -15.61 -3.94 -7.61
N GLY A 189 -14.36 -4.07 -7.22
CA GLY A 189 -13.28 -4.59 -8.03
C GLY A 189 -12.85 -6.01 -7.64
N LYS A 190 -11.75 -6.44 -8.24
CA LYS A 190 -11.06 -7.69 -7.91
C LYS A 190 -9.57 -7.42 -7.77
N ILE A 191 -8.91 -8.13 -6.86
CA ILE A 191 -7.47 -8.20 -6.76
C ILE A 191 -7.04 -9.65 -6.74
N TYR A 192 -6.04 -10.00 -7.52
CA TYR A 192 -5.58 -11.38 -7.63
C TYR A 192 -4.13 -11.48 -8.04
N LEU A 193 -3.52 -12.60 -7.72
CA LEU A 193 -2.20 -13.00 -8.19
C LEU A 193 -2.34 -13.49 -9.64
N LYS A 194 -1.74 -12.80 -10.59
CA LYS A 194 -1.74 -13.19 -12.00
C LYS A 194 -0.65 -14.23 -12.26
N SER A 195 0.55 -13.97 -11.78
CA SER A 195 1.67 -14.90 -11.87
C SER A 195 2.67 -14.68 -10.75
N SER A 196 3.38 -15.70 -10.37
CA SER A 196 4.57 -15.60 -9.54
C SER A 196 5.44 -16.82 -9.75
N GLU A 197 6.75 -16.59 -9.85
CA GLU A 197 7.75 -17.63 -10.04
C GLU A 197 8.94 -17.35 -9.14
N LEU A 198 9.48 -18.40 -8.50
CA LEU A 198 10.58 -18.27 -7.57
C LEU A 198 11.81 -17.67 -8.25
N ASN A 199 12.39 -16.65 -7.62
CA ASN A 199 13.55 -15.88 -8.07
C ASN A 199 13.37 -15.12 -9.40
N ILE A 200 12.14 -15.03 -9.92
CA ILE A 200 11.80 -14.25 -11.11
C ILE A 200 10.95 -13.05 -10.74
N GLY A 201 9.95 -13.25 -9.85
CA GLY A 201 9.12 -12.14 -9.37
C GLY A 201 7.66 -12.47 -9.19
N THR A 202 6.86 -11.43 -8.94
CA THR A 202 5.42 -11.55 -8.67
C THR A 202 4.66 -10.50 -9.47
N GLU A 203 3.49 -10.87 -9.98
CA GLU A 203 2.58 -10.01 -10.71
C GLU A 203 1.19 -10.07 -10.07
N ILE A 204 0.74 -8.95 -9.50
CA ILE A 204 -0.59 -8.78 -8.90
C ILE A 204 -1.39 -7.81 -9.75
N VAL A 205 -2.65 -8.14 -9.98
CA VAL A 205 -3.59 -7.31 -10.75
C VAL A 205 -4.73 -6.84 -9.88
N ILE A 206 -5.02 -5.53 -9.96
CA ILE A 206 -6.25 -4.90 -9.50
C ILE A 206 -7.11 -4.65 -10.72
N SER A 207 -8.38 -5.08 -10.67
CA SER A 207 -9.36 -4.87 -11.73
C SER A 207 -10.57 -4.13 -11.13
N ILE A 208 -10.86 -2.91 -11.61
CA ILE A 208 -11.97 -2.07 -11.13
C ILE A 208 -12.87 -1.65 -12.30
N PRO A 209 -14.19 -1.44 -12.06
CA PRO A 209 -15.09 -0.96 -13.10
C PRO A 209 -14.68 0.43 -13.60
N GLU A 210 -14.77 0.63 -14.90
CA GLU A 210 -14.69 1.95 -15.55
C GLU A 210 -16.05 2.66 -15.49
N VAL A 211 -16.06 4.01 -15.46
CA VAL A 211 -17.27 4.85 -15.44
C VAL A 211 -17.16 6.06 -16.37
#